data_a9fdb2c33cca272ab4f80d0d359addd8
#
_entry.id   a9fdb2c33cca272ab4f80d0d359addd8
#
_cell.length_a   1.000
_cell.length_b   1.000
_cell.length_c   1.000
_cell.angle_alpha   90.00
_cell.angle_beta   90.00
_cell.angle_gamma   90.00
#
_symmetry.space_group_name_H-M   'P 1'
#
loop_
_entity.id
_entity.type
_entity.pdbx_description
1 polymer ?
#
loop_
_entity_poly.entity_id
_entity_poly.type
_entity_poly.pdbx_seq_one_letter_code
_entity_poly.pdbx_strand_id
1 'polypeptide(L)'
;MRCYRARCILEESIIRRTRDNEEEYDTFFDEKNQLINEFNEMARTMSNRSCAFISSAVKDQAIIGVMMTDIEADVKAYVKNFFSFIKLECVDISFEEITVESFKRMIPNGYHDNFKFDEDLLNDYELDDLFSNYRRSYISENITKSIDKKDALAVAKKYLCSETFEPELKRIFRKNSVGVTKGIPVHYFIQSDNAHRLADTLVSSLYSNNRLGCARYTVLDLYNLSARSSDIRELFRVCSGSTIIMNCCGLKCTNSDNCTADETIPDILFELINAYKNEIQFIFTFSNDGPSLPDAVEEKLGAITFVKLADDTVENEAAHKYLRKLCREENTSCDKDLLSLCAKDTPYRASELMGMYDTWYSNVLKTKIYPQYSNFKKLYDREEAKEIKGSAYSELQELIGLDSAKSVIEKAITYSKAQKIFADKGMKESRTAMHMVFTGNPGTAKTTVARLFARILKENGVLSKGDLIECGRSDLVGKYVGWTAVQVKNMFKKAKGSVLFIDEAYSLCDDRSGSYGDEAINTIVQEMENNRD
;
A
#
# COMPACT_ATOMS: atom_id res chain seq x y z
N MET A 1 2.55 -18.98 -14.26
CA MET A 1 3.50 -18.45 -15.27
C MET A 1 4.74 -17.90 -14.57
N ARG A 2 5.95 -18.19 -15.05
CA ARG A 2 7.24 -17.73 -14.50
C ARG A 2 7.98 -16.94 -15.57
N CYS A 3 8.57 -15.80 -15.20
CA CYS A 3 9.37 -14.96 -16.09
C CYS A 3 10.82 -14.91 -15.59
N TYR A 4 11.76 -14.99 -16.51
CA TYR A 4 13.17 -15.02 -16.19
C TYR A 4 13.96 -14.05 -17.06
N ARG A 5 14.98 -13.47 -16.45
CA ARG A 5 16.12 -12.89 -17.15
C ARG A 5 17.25 -13.91 -17.11
N ALA A 6 17.66 -14.39 -18.27
CA ALA A 6 18.85 -15.23 -18.38
C ALA A 6 20.04 -14.41 -18.90
N ARG A 7 21.20 -14.54 -18.25
CA ARG A 7 22.47 -14.01 -18.74
C ARG A 7 23.28 -15.19 -19.24
N CYS A 8 23.67 -15.12 -20.49
CA CYS A 8 24.31 -16.22 -21.21
C CYS A 8 25.66 -15.77 -21.75
N ILE A 9 26.65 -16.64 -21.61
CA ILE A 9 27.97 -16.48 -22.23
C ILE A 9 27.97 -17.35 -23.48
N LEU A 10 28.21 -16.74 -24.62
CA LEU A 10 28.28 -17.41 -25.93
C LEU A 10 29.70 -17.85 -26.22
N GLU A 11 29.85 -18.96 -26.94
CA GLU A 11 31.15 -19.45 -27.37
C GLU A 11 31.77 -18.52 -28.41
N GLU A 12 30.95 -18.03 -29.33
CA GLU A 12 31.37 -17.07 -30.36
C GLU A 12 30.84 -15.67 -30.08
N SER A 13 31.67 -14.67 -30.32
CA SER A 13 31.27 -13.26 -30.25
C SER A 13 30.29 -12.90 -31.35
N ILE A 14 29.20 -12.24 -31.01
CA ILE A 14 28.28 -11.68 -32.00
C ILE A 14 29.03 -10.61 -32.82
N ILE A 15 28.89 -10.70 -34.14
CA ILE A 15 29.53 -9.81 -35.11
C ILE A 15 29.16 -8.36 -34.75
N ARG A 16 30.18 -7.48 -34.71
CA ARG A 16 29.97 -6.05 -34.54
C ARG A 16 29.76 -5.38 -35.87
N ARG A 17 28.79 -4.50 -35.97
CA ARG A 17 28.56 -3.68 -37.15
C ARG A 17 29.78 -2.78 -37.38
N THR A 18 30.44 -2.98 -38.52
CA THR A 18 31.52 -2.12 -39.05
C THR A 18 31.14 -1.71 -40.45
N ARG A 19 31.75 -0.64 -40.99
CA ARG A 19 31.47 -0.19 -42.35
C ARG A 19 31.77 -1.26 -43.42
N ASP A 20 32.69 -2.18 -43.14
CA ASP A 20 33.13 -3.19 -44.08
C ASP A 20 32.34 -4.50 -44.05
N ASN A 21 31.44 -4.70 -43.05
CA ASN A 21 30.64 -5.92 -42.87
C ASN A 21 29.14 -5.64 -42.60
N GLU A 22 28.60 -4.56 -43.13
CA GLU A 22 27.22 -4.15 -42.87
C GLU A 22 26.19 -5.16 -43.41
N GLU A 23 26.38 -5.66 -44.64
CA GLU A 23 25.48 -6.68 -45.23
C GLU A 23 25.56 -8.02 -44.50
N GLU A 24 26.73 -8.46 -44.06
CA GLU A 24 26.93 -9.69 -43.32
C GLU A 24 26.26 -9.57 -41.92
N TYR A 25 26.37 -8.40 -41.32
CA TYR A 25 25.75 -8.08 -40.04
C TYR A 25 24.22 -8.14 -40.12
N ASP A 26 23.63 -7.48 -41.10
CA ASP A 26 22.15 -7.44 -41.24
C ASP A 26 21.60 -8.83 -41.60
N THR A 27 22.28 -9.59 -42.48
CA THR A 27 21.89 -10.99 -42.81
C THR A 27 21.93 -11.91 -41.59
N PHE A 28 22.95 -11.75 -40.72
CA PHE A 28 23.06 -12.52 -39.48
C PHE A 28 21.83 -12.29 -38.56
N PHE A 29 21.48 -11.03 -38.33
CA PHE A 29 20.36 -10.71 -37.45
C PHE A 29 19.01 -11.11 -38.04
N ASP A 30 18.82 -10.98 -39.33
CA ASP A 30 17.59 -11.42 -40.00
C ASP A 30 17.39 -12.95 -39.90
N GLU A 31 18.47 -13.74 -40.12
CA GLU A 31 18.41 -15.20 -39.90
C GLU A 31 18.06 -15.53 -38.45
N LYS A 32 18.68 -14.88 -37.46
CA LYS A 32 18.41 -15.16 -36.05
C LYS A 32 17.01 -14.76 -35.66
N ASN A 33 16.51 -13.61 -36.11
CA ASN A 33 15.14 -13.15 -35.85
C ASN A 33 14.10 -14.12 -36.44
N GLN A 34 14.34 -14.63 -37.65
CA GLN A 34 13.47 -15.65 -38.24
C GLN A 34 13.45 -16.93 -37.37
N LEU A 35 14.60 -17.44 -36.94
CA LEU A 35 14.69 -18.65 -36.12
C LEU A 35 14.07 -18.44 -34.72
N ILE A 36 14.18 -17.26 -34.13
CA ILE A 36 13.53 -16.91 -32.85
C ILE A 36 12.01 -16.99 -33.00
N ASN A 37 11.46 -16.41 -34.07
CA ASN A 37 10.03 -16.43 -34.34
C ASN A 37 9.54 -17.88 -34.58
N GLU A 38 10.25 -18.65 -35.41
CA GLU A 38 9.93 -20.05 -35.64
C GLU A 38 9.93 -20.90 -34.34
N PHE A 39 10.90 -20.68 -33.46
CA PHE A 39 10.98 -21.35 -32.16
C PHE A 39 9.76 -21.05 -31.30
N ASN A 40 9.36 -19.79 -31.20
CA ASN A 40 8.21 -19.36 -30.40
C ASN A 40 6.89 -19.84 -31.01
N GLU A 41 6.72 -19.85 -32.32
CA GLU A 41 5.56 -20.41 -33.00
C GLU A 41 5.42 -21.93 -32.76
N MET A 42 6.51 -22.68 -32.77
CA MET A 42 6.50 -24.10 -32.43
C MET A 42 6.05 -24.32 -30.98
N ALA A 43 6.54 -23.53 -30.04
CA ALA A 43 6.13 -23.61 -28.64
C ALA A 43 4.63 -23.29 -28.46
N ARG A 44 4.10 -22.35 -29.23
CA ARG A 44 2.68 -21.99 -29.26
C ARG A 44 1.78 -23.15 -29.72
N THR A 45 2.19 -23.87 -30.77
CA THR A 45 1.42 -24.98 -31.31
C THR A 45 1.39 -26.21 -30.40
N MET A 46 2.39 -26.39 -29.55
CA MET A 46 2.52 -27.53 -28.62
C MET A 46 1.73 -27.38 -27.32
N SER A 47 0.78 -26.46 -27.21
CA SER A 47 0.04 -26.14 -25.97
C SER A 47 0.91 -25.63 -24.80
N ASN A 48 2.20 -25.51 -24.99
CA ASN A 48 3.12 -24.96 -24.03
C ASN A 48 3.44 -23.52 -24.41
N ARG A 49 2.66 -22.59 -23.85
CA ARG A 49 2.76 -21.17 -24.14
C ARG A 49 4.03 -20.52 -23.55
N SER A 50 5.17 -21.18 -23.69
CA SER A 50 6.46 -20.64 -23.26
C SER A 50 7.10 -19.89 -24.43
N CYS A 51 7.83 -18.79 -24.15
CA CYS A 51 8.56 -18.05 -25.16
C CYS A 51 9.96 -17.66 -24.67
N ALA A 52 10.86 -17.41 -25.61
CA ALA A 52 12.20 -16.87 -25.37
C ALA A 52 12.59 -15.90 -26.47
N PHE A 53 13.31 -14.83 -26.10
CA PHE A 53 13.84 -13.86 -27.03
C PHE A 53 15.18 -13.29 -26.52
N ILE A 54 16.00 -12.79 -27.43
CA ILE A 54 17.22 -12.08 -27.07
C ILE A 54 16.87 -10.60 -26.87
N SER A 55 16.98 -10.11 -25.65
CA SER A 55 16.76 -8.71 -25.29
C SER A 55 17.91 -7.82 -25.73
N SER A 56 19.14 -8.27 -25.54
CA SER A 56 20.35 -7.59 -25.99
C SER A 56 21.51 -8.56 -26.06
N ALA A 57 22.46 -8.26 -26.93
CA ALA A 57 23.69 -9.02 -27.01
C ALA A 57 24.87 -8.10 -27.34
N VAL A 58 25.98 -8.30 -26.62
CA VAL A 58 27.22 -7.52 -26.79
C VAL A 58 28.40 -8.46 -26.65
N LYS A 59 29.16 -8.61 -27.72
CA LYS A 59 30.30 -9.56 -27.82
C LYS A 59 29.82 -11.01 -27.57
N ASP A 60 30.34 -11.61 -26.51
CA ASP A 60 30.11 -12.97 -26.04
C ASP A 60 28.99 -13.05 -24.97
N GLN A 61 28.30 -11.96 -24.66
CA GLN A 61 27.25 -11.91 -23.65
C GLN A 61 25.90 -11.61 -24.27
N ALA A 62 24.92 -12.42 -23.95
CA ALA A 62 23.53 -12.21 -24.33
C ALA A 62 22.62 -12.16 -23.09
N ILE A 63 21.64 -11.26 -23.14
CA ILE A 63 20.55 -11.18 -22.15
C ILE A 63 19.28 -11.64 -22.82
N ILE A 64 18.61 -12.61 -22.21
CA ILE A 64 17.44 -13.29 -22.76
C ILE A 64 16.27 -13.12 -21.83
N GLY A 65 15.12 -12.76 -22.40
CA GLY A 65 13.82 -12.87 -21.73
C GLY A 65 13.24 -14.26 -21.97
N VAL A 66 12.81 -14.93 -20.91
CA VAL A 66 12.17 -16.25 -20.97
C VAL A 66 10.90 -16.21 -20.16
N MET A 67 9.79 -16.67 -20.76
CA MET A 67 8.52 -16.86 -20.08
C MET A 67 8.13 -18.34 -20.18
N MET A 68 7.75 -18.92 -19.05
CA MET A 68 7.34 -20.31 -18.95
C MET A 68 5.97 -20.45 -18.28
N THR A 69 5.05 -21.10 -18.93
CA THR A 69 3.72 -21.42 -18.37
C THR A 69 3.72 -22.69 -17.55
N ASP A 70 4.58 -23.65 -17.89
CA ASP A 70 4.77 -24.88 -17.11
C ASP A 70 5.71 -24.63 -15.93
N ILE A 71 5.21 -24.91 -14.71
CA ILE A 71 5.92 -24.67 -13.45
C ILE A 71 6.99 -25.74 -13.21
N GLU A 72 6.80 -26.95 -13.74
CA GLU A 72 7.71 -28.07 -13.54
C GLU A 72 8.83 -28.12 -14.60
N ALA A 73 8.67 -27.40 -15.68
CA ALA A 73 9.64 -27.42 -16.77
C ALA A 73 11.00 -26.82 -16.35
N ASP A 74 12.09 -27.46 -16.78
CA ASP A 74 13.46 -27.02 -16.54
C ASP A 74 13.80 -25.83 -17.47
N VAL A 75 13.86 -24.64 -16.89
CA VAL A 75 14.19 -23.42 -17.60
C VAL A 75 15.58 -23.48 -18.24
N LYS A 76 16.53 -24.18 -17.61
CA LYS A 76 17.89 -24.31 -18.15
C LYS A 76 17.91 -25.17 -19.41
N ALA A 77 17.17 -26.26 -19.40
CA ALA A 77 16.99 -27.11 -20.58
C ALA A 77 16.29 -26.36 -21.71
N TYR A 78 15.24 -25.61 -21.37
CA TYR A 78 14.52 -24.79 -22.35
C TYR A 78 15.40 -23.74 -23.05
N VAL A 79 16.21 -23.00 -22.28
CA VAL A 79 17.13 -22.00 -22.84
C VAL A 79 18.24 -22.65 -23.67
N LYS A 80 18.76 -23.81 -23.26
CA LYS A 80 19.72 -24.56 -24.09
C LYS A 80 19.12 -25.00 -25.42
N ASN A 81 17.89 -25.49 -25.42
CA ASN A 81 17.18 -25.85 -26.64
C ASN A 81 16.94 -24.63 -27.53
N PHE A 82 16.57 -23.48 -26.94
CA PHE A 82 16.43 -22.22 -27.66
C PHE A 82 17.74 -21.84 -28.38
N PHE A 83 18.87 -21.84 -27.69
CA PHE A 83 20.17 -21.54 -28.30
C PHE A 83 20.55 -22.52 -29.40
N SER A 84 20.36 -23.82 -29.16
CA SER A 84 20.62 -24.83 -30.17
C SER A 84 19.77 -24.61 -31.42
N PHE A 85 18.50 -24.23 -31.26
CA PHE A 85 17.59 -23.99 -32.38
C PHE A 85 18.00 -22.77 -33.22
N ILE A 86 18.39 -21.68 -32.56
CA ILE A 86 18.84 -20.45 -33.23
C ILE A 86 20.29 -20.54 -33.72
N LYS A 87 20.92 -21.72 -33.61
CA LYS A 87 22.30 -22.00 -34.04
C LYS A 87 23.32 -21.06 -33.37
N LEU A 88 23.21 -20.90 -32.05
CA LEU A 88 24.21 -20.24 -31.19
C LEU A 88 24.61 -21.20 -30.08
N GLU A 89 25.88 -21.27 -29.76
CA GLU A 89 26.36 -22.09 -28.64
C GLU A 89 26.52 -21.26 -27.38
N CYS A 90 25.94 -21.74 -26.29
CA CYS A 90 25.97 -21.07 -25.00
C CYS A 90 26.78 -21.90 -23.99
N VAL A 91 27.83 -21.30 -23.46
CA VAL A 91 28.77 -21.92 -22.53
C VAL A 91 28.25 -21.93 -21.10
N ASP A 92 27.74 -20.79 -20.63
CA ASP A 92 27.24 -20.63 -19.27
C ASP A 92 25.95 -19.82 -19.23
N ILE A 93 25.06 -20.18 -18.31
CA ILE A 93 23.73 -19.55 -18.17
C ILE A 93 23.46 -19.33 -16.69
N SER A 94 23.20 -18.08 -16.33
CA SER A 94 22.66 -17.70 -15.02
C SER A 94 21.24 -17.16 -15.17
N PHE A 95 20.39 -17.47 -14.19
CA PHE A 95 18.96 -17.12 -14.22
C PHE A 95 18.60 -16.23 -13.04
N GLU A 96 17.77 -15.24 -13.32
CA GLU A 96 17.10 -14.40 -12.34
C GLU A 96 15.60 -14.42 -12.64
N GLU A 97 14.76 -14.85 -11.69
CA GLU A 97 13.32 -14.74 -11.84
C GLU A 97 12.91 -13.28 -11.68
N ILE A 98 12.05 -12.79 -12.57
CA ILE A 98 11.64 -11.39 -12.66
C ILE A 98 10.12 -11.26 -12.71
N THR A 99 9.62 -10.05 -12.47
CA THR A 99 8.21 -9.71 -12.64
C THR A 99 7.80 -9.70 -14.11
N VAL A 100 6.52 -9.87 -14.39
CA VAL A 100 5.97 -9.76 -15.76
C VAL A 100 6.25 -8.37 -16.34
N GLU A 101 6.13 -7.33 -15.53
CA GLU A 101 6.47 -5.98 -15.96
C GLU A 101 7.94 -5.84 -16.37
N SER A 102 8.86 -6.42 -15.58
CA SER A 102 10.28 -6.41 -15.92
C SER A 102 10.57 -7.21 -17.19
N PHE A 103 9.86 -8.30 -17.39
CA PHE A 103 9.94 -9.10 -18.61
C PHE A 103 9.47 -8.32 -19.84
N LYS A 104 8.32 -7.64 -19.77
CA LYS A 104 7.83 -6.77 -20.86
C LYS A 104 8.83 -5.68 -21.25
N ARG A 105 9.50 -5.06 -20.26
CA ARG A 105 10.53 -4.04 -20.52
C ARG A 105 11.80 -4.58 -21.19
N MET A 106 11.98 -5.89 -21.20
CA MET A 106 13.10 -6.54 -21.87
C MET A 106 12.85 -6.78 -23.36
N ILE A 107 11.61 -6.67 -23.82
CA ILE A 107 11.22 -6.92 -25.20
C ILE A 107 11.92 -5.88 -26.10
N PRO A 108 12.60 -6.33 -27.17
CA PRO A 108 13.32 -5.42 -28.06
C PRO A 108 12.36 -4.44 -28.74
N ASN A 109 12.68 -3.15 -28.69
CA ASN A 109 11.97 -2.12 -29.46
C ASN A 109 12.55 -2.08 -30.88
N GLY A 110 11.77 -2.49 -31.86
CA GLY A 110 12.17 -2.70 -33.25
C GLY A 110 12.84 -1.50 -34.00
N TYR A 111 12.98 -0.33 -33.33
CA TYR A 111 13.64 0.86 -33.91
C TYR A 111 15.14 1.01 -33.56
N HIS A 112 15.60 0.37 -32.48
CA HIS A 112 16.97 0.54 -31.98
C HIS A 112 17.69 -0.79 -31.71
N ASP A 113 16.95 -1.90 -31.67
CA ASP A 113 17.47 -3.21 -31.33
C ASP A 113 17.68 -4.08 -32.56
N ASN A 114 18.79 -4.78 -32.63
CA ASN A 114 19.08 -5.71 -33.73
C ASN A 114 18.22 -6.96 -33.67
N PHE A 115 17.79 -7.36 -32.47
CA PHE A 115 16.86 -8.45 -32.28
C PHE A 115 15.42 -7.90 -32.28
N LYS A 116 14.53 -8.70 -32.85
CA LYS A 116 13.09 -8.38 -32.95
C LYS A 116 12.32 -9.46 -32.22
N PHE A 117 11.22 -9.09 -31.63
CA PHE A 117 10.25 -10.01 -31.06
C PHE A 117 8.87 -9.66 -31.64
N ASP A 118 8.12 -10.70 -32.01
CA ASP A 118 6.79 -10.51 -32.54
C ASP A 118 5.84 -10.07 -31.41
N GLU A 119 5.40 -8.82 -31.45
CA GLU A 119 4.49 -8.25 -30.46
C GLU A 119 3.12 -8.97 -30.46
N ASP A 120 2.72 -9.58 -31.58
CA ASP A 120 1.48 -10.36 -31.65
C ASP A 120 1.52 -11.59 -30.73
N LEU A 121 2.70 -12.13 -30.44
CA LEU A 121 2.87 -13.19 -29.44
C LEU A 121 2.49 -12.71 -28.03
N LEU A 122 2.68 -11.43 -27.69
CA LEU A 122 2.27 -10.89 -26.39
C LEU A 122 0.75 -10.74 -26.28
N ASN A 123 0.10 -10.40 -27.37
CA ASN A 123 -1.36 -10.29 -27.42
C ASN A 123 -2.02 -11.63 -27.12
N ASP A 124 -1.43 -12.74 -27.58
CA ASP A 124 -1.91 -14.09 -27.28
C ASP A 124 -1.80 -14.47 -25.80
N TYR A 125 -0.90 -13.82 -25.08
CA TYR A 125 -0.76 -14.02 -23.61
C TYR A 125 -1.62 -13.02 -22.83
N GLU A 126 -2.34 -12.09 -23.48
CA GLU A 126 -3.21 -11.05 -22.89
C GLU A 126 -2.48 -10.23 -21.79
N LEU A 127 -1.15 -10.13 -21.90
CA LEU A 127 -0.31 -9.47 -20.89
C LEU A 127 -0.35 -7.96 -20.98
N ASP A 128 -0.73 -7.38 -22.14
CA ASP A 128 -0.62 -5.95 -22.37
C ASP A 128 -1.53 -5.13 -21.47
N ASP A 129 -2.70 -5.66 -21.17
CA ASP A 129 -3.68 -4.98 -20.35
C ASP A 129 -3.47 -5.16 -18.84
N LEU A 130 -2.95 -6.31 -18.41
CA LEU A 130 -2.90 -6.70 -16.99
C LEU A 130 -2.03 -5.79 -16.11
N PHE A 131 -0.88 -5.34 -16.63
CA PHE A 131 0.10 -4.53 -15.92
C PHE A 131 0.24 -3.13 -16.52
N SER A 132 -0.82 -2.61 -17.14
CA SER A 132 -0.87 -1.22 -17.62
C SER A 132 -0.77 -0.22 -16.46
N ASN A 133 -0.26 0.99 -16.73
CA ASN A 133 -0.14 2.05 -15.71
C ASN A 133 -1.44 2.36 -14.97
N TYR A 134 -2.59 2.10 -15.58
CA TYR A 134 -3.91 2.34 -15.01
C TYR A 134 -4.27 1.35 -13.88
N ARG A 135 -3.71 0.12 -13.89
CA ARG A 135 -4.04 -0.94 -12.93
C ARG A 135 -3.06 -1.05 -11.76
N ARG A 136 -1.98 -0.27 -11.77
CA ARG A 136 -0.96 -0.26 -10.70
C ARG A 136 -1.46 0.21 -9.34
N SER A 137 -2.67 0.77 -9.26
CA SER A 137 -3.24 1.23 -8.00
C SER A 137 -3.71 0.10 -7.08
N TYR A 138 -4.01 -1.08 -7.63
CA TYR A 138 -4.54 -2.22 -6.86
C TYR A 138 -3.80 -3.54 -7.09
N ILE A 139 -2.85 -3.61 -8.03
CA ILE A 139 -1.99 -4.79 -8.27
C ILE A 139 -0.53 -4.39 -8.14
N SER A 140 0.24 -5.15 -7.37
CA SER A 140 1.70 -5.04 -7.36
C SER A 140 2.34 -6.42 -7.44
N GLU A 141 3.36 -6.57 -8.28
CA GLU A 141 4.17 -7.78 -8.38
C GLU A 141 5.48 -7.62 -7.61
N ASN A 142 5.86 -8.67 -6.93
CA ASN A 142 7.08 -8.71 -6.14
C ASN A 142 7.83 -10.03 -6.38
N ILE A 143 9.14 -10.00 -6.16
CA ILE A 143 10.01 -11.18 -6.15
C ILE A 143 10.50 -11.39 -4.73
N THR A 144 10.20 -12.55 -4.18
CA THR A 144 10.68 -12.92 -2.84
C THR A 144 12.15 -13.31 -2.88
N LYS A 145 12.81 -13.15 -1.73
CA LYS A 145 14.19 -13.60 -1.51
C LYS A 145 14.21 -14.69 -0.48
N SER A 146 15.23 -15.54 -0.54
CA SER A 146 15.43 -16.55 0.49
C SER A 146 15.73 -15.90 1.84
N ILE A 147 15.14 -16.45 2.90
CA ILE A 147 15.36 -16.07 4.29
C ILE A 147 15.78 -17.29 5.08
N ASP A 148 16.65 -17.12 6.07
CA ASP A 148 16.98 -18.22 6.97
C ASP A 148 15.98 -18.32 8.14
N LYS A 149 16.01 -19.48 8.83
CA LYS A 149 15.11 -19.75 9.95
C LYS A 149 15.26 -18.75 11.10
N LYS A 150 16.49 -18.28 11.36
CA LYS A 150 16.80 -17.40 12.47
C LYS A 150 16.19 -16.01 12.22
N ASP A 151 16.34 -15.50 11.00
CA ASP A 151 15.83 -14.20 10.60
C ASP A 151 14.29 -14.21 10.54
N ALA A 152 13.68 -15.27 10.00
CA ALA A 152 12.23 -15.44 10.00
C ALA A 152 11.65 -15.45 11.42
N LEU A 153 12.27 -16.19 12.35
CA LEU A 153 11.86 -16.22 13.76
C LEU A 153 12.11 -14.86 14.48
N ALA A 154 13.13 -14.11 14.06
CA ALA A 154 13.37 -12.77 14.60
C ALA A 154 12.23 -11.81 14.23
N VAL A 155 11.69 -11.91 13.00
CA VAL A 155 10.53 -11.14 12.56
C VAL A 155 9.28 -11.50 13.37
N ALA A 156 8.99 -12.79 13.57
CA ALA A 156 7.86 -13.23 14.40
C ALA A 156 7.93 -12.65 15.82
N LYS A 157 9.11 -12.65 16.43
CA LYS A 157 9.36 -12.08 17.77
C LYS A 157 9.29 -10.55 17.80
N LYS A 158 9.70 -9.90 16.71
CA LYS A 158 9.64 -8.44 16.59
C LYS A 158 8.19 -7.95 16.57
N TYR A 159 7.31 -8.67 15.89
CA TYR A 159 5.90 -8.29 15.75
C TYR A 159 4.97 -9.02 16.73
N LEU A 160 5.51 -9.65 17.78
CA LEU A 160 4.75 -10.37 18.80
C LEU A 160 3.73 -11.37 18.19
N CYS A 161 4.22 -12.26 17.33
CA CYS A 161 3.43 -13.34 16.72
C CYS A 161 3.99 -14.70 17.11
N SER A 162 4.34 -14.90 18.38
CA SER A 162 5.04 -16.11 18.83
C SER A 162 4.10 -17.29 18.99
N GLU A 163 2.83 -17.08 19.33
CA GLU A 163 1.87 -18.15 19.56
C GLU A 163 1.42 -18.82 18.27
N THR A 164 1.23 -18.07 17.20
CA THR A 164 0.70 -18.59 15.93
C THR A 164 1.77 -18.69 14.84
N PHE A 165 2.58 -17.67 14.63
CA PHE A 165 3.53 -17.62 13.52
C PHE A 165 4.81 -18.41 13.77
N GLU A 166 5.35 -18.41 14.99
CA GLU A 166 6.56 -19.19 15.31
C GLU A 166 6.36 -20.71 15.12
N PRO A 167 5.28 -21.35 15.59
CA PRO A 167 5.03 -22.76 15.31
C PRO A 167 4.93 -23.05 13.82
N GLU A 168 4.27 -22.18 13.04
CA GLU A 168 4.14 -22.36 11.61
C GLU A 168 5.48 -22.22 10.89
N LEU A 169 6.32 -21.23 11.25
CA LEU A 169 7.68 -21.13 10.73
C LEU A 169 8.50 -22.38 11.08
N LYS A 170 8.38 -22.89 12.31
CA LYS A 170 9.06 -24.14 12.71
C LYS A 170 8.60 -25.34 11.87
N ARG A 171 7.32 -25.39 11.50
CA ARG A 171 6.76 -26.41 10.60
C ARG A 171 7.32 -26.27 9.19
N ILE A 172 7.36 -25.04 8.64
CA ILE A 172 7.88 -24.76 7.30
C ILE A 172 9.36 -25.17 7.18
N PHE A 173 10.18 -24.80 8.16
CA PHE A 173 11.62 -25.09 8.19
C PHE A 173 11.98 -26.52 8.65
N ARG A 174 10.98 -27.34 8.97
CA ARG A 174 11.23 -28.74 9.32
C ARG A 174 11.55 -29.54 8.06
N LYS A 175 12.68 -30.22 8.05
CA LYS A 175 13.00 -31.20 7.00
C LYS A 175 11.98 -32.34 7.09
N ASN A 176 11.08 -32.43 6.13
CA ASN A 176 10.16 -33.56 6.04
C ASN A 176 10.86 -34.71 5.31
N SER A 177 10.82 -35.89 5.92
CA SER A 177 11.26 -37.14 5.31
C SER A 177 10.24 -37.73 4.31
N VAL A 178 9.01 -37.23 4.32
CA VAL A 178 7.95 -37.63 3.39
C VAL A 178 7.79 -36.51 2.38
N GLY A 179 7.88 -36.84 1.08
CA GLY A 179 7.95 -35.91 -0.04
C GLY A 179 7.01 -34.72 0.08
N VAL A 180 7.61 -33.56 0.23
CA VAL A 180 6.90 -32.30 0.14
C VAL A 180 6.55 -32.15 -1.32
N THR A 181 5.28 -32.29 -1.64
CA THR A 181 4.78 -31.97 -2.97
C THR A 181 4.91 -30.47 -3.18
N LYS A 182 5.91 -30.08 -3.98
CA LYS A 182 6.05 -28.73 -4.48
C LYS A 182 4.76 -28.37 -5.23
N GLY A 183 4.11 -27.29 -4.84
CA GLY A 183 2.95 -26.82 -5.57
C GLY A 183 1.57 -27.17 -5.01
N ILE A 184 1.45 -27.86 -3.86
CA ILE A 184 0.16 -27.90 -3.15
C ILE A 184 0.10 -26.70 -2.21
N PRO A 185 -0.73 -25.69 -2.50
CA PRO A 185 -0.77 -24.49 -1.70
C PRO A 185 -1.41 -24.74 -0.33
N VAL A 186 -0.82 -24.14 0.71
CA VAL A 186 -1.43 -23.97 2.02
C VAL A 186 -1.86 -22.53 2.13
N HIS A 187 -3.13 -22.28 2.40
CA HIS A 187 -3.67 -20.93 2.43
C HIS A 187 -3.60 -20.34 3.84
N TYR A 188 -3.50 -19.01 3.93
CA TYR A 188 -3.27 -18.31 5.20
C TYR A 188 -4.20 -17.13 5.39
N PHE A 189 -4.61 -16.93 6.62
CA PHE A 189 -5.16 -15.67 7.14
C PHE A 189 -4.16 -15.04 8.10
N ILE A 190 -3.82 -13.79 7.87
CA ILE A 190 -2.91 -13.02 8.72
C ILE A 190 -3.68 -11.81 9.24
N GLN A 191 -4.00 -11.82 10.53
CA GLN A 191 -4.66 -10.69 11.21
C GLN A 191 -3.62 -9.96 12.07
N SER A 192 -3.14 -8.84 11.59
CA SER A 192 -2.06 -8.07 12.23
C SER A 192 -2.02 -6.65 11.70
N ASP A 193 -1.61 -5.70 12.53
CA ASP A 193 -1.31 -4.35 12.09
C ASP A 193 -0.04 -4.30 11.21
N ASN A 194 0.77 -5.36 11.26
CA ASN A 194 1.97 -5.55 10.45
C ASN A 194 1.82 -6.70 9.43
N ALA A 195 0.59 -6.98 9.01
CA ALA A 195 0.24 -8.15 8.19
C ALA A 195 1.09 -8.26 6.92
N HIS A 196 1.41 -7.15 6.23
CA HIS A 196 2.24 -7.18 5.03
C HIS A 196 3.67 -7.68 5.30
N ARG A 197 4.29 -7.29 6.43
CA ARG A 197 5.64 -7.76 6.81
C ARG A 197 5.65 -9.24 7.16
N LEU A 198 4.60 -9.69 7.84
CA LEU A 198 4.42 -11.10 8.17
C LEU A 198 4.17 -11.93 6.91
N ALA A 199 3.34 -11.43 5.97
CA ALA A 199 3.10 -12.07 4.69
C ALA A 199 4.38 -12.20 3.84
N ASP A 200 5.18 -11.14 3.72
CA ASP A 200 6.47 -11.17 3.03
C ASP A 200 7.42 -12.20 3.66
N THR A 201 7.50 -12.25 5.00
CA THR A 201 8.32 -13.21 5.72
C THR A 201 7.84 -14.63 5.51
N LEU A 202 6.52 -14.85 5.50
CA LEU A 202 5.92 -16.15 5.24
C LEU A 202 6.24 -16.63 3.83
N VAL A 203 6.03 -15.79 2.80
CA VAL A 203 6.35 -16.11 1.40
C VAL A 203 7.83 -16.43 1.25
N SER A 204 8.72 -15.61 1.85
CA SER A 204 10.18 -15.84 1.83
C SER A 204 10.56 -17.18 2.50
N SER A 205 9.90 -17.52 3.61
CA SER A 205 10.13 -18.79 4.33
C SER A 205 9.66 -20.00 3.55
N LEU A 206 8.50 -19.91 2.91
CA LEU A 206 7.95 -20.95 2.04
C LEU A 206 8.84 -21.17 0.81
N TYR A 207 9.29 -20.08 0.18
CA TYR A 207 10.21 -20.15 -0.96
C TYR A 207 11.54 -20.78 -0.57
N SER A 208 12.16 -20.37 0.55
CA SER A 208 13.42 -20.90 1.04
C SER A 208 13.38 -22.41 1.31
N ASN A 209 12.20 -22.97 1.54
CA ASN A 209 11.99 -24.39 1.83
C ASN A 209 11.36 -25.15 0.65
N ASN A 210 11.47 -24.64 -0.56
CA ASN A 210 10.95 -25.24 -1.80
C ASN A 210 9.46 -25.61 -1.74
N ARG A 211 8.66 -24.80 -1.03
CA ARG A 211 7.21 -25.01 -0.95
C ARG A 211 6.43 -24.17 -1.95
N LEU A 212 7.08 -23.23 -2.61
CA LEU A 212 6.51 -22.42 -3.70
C LEU A 212 7.10 -22.84 -5.03
N GLY A 213 6.28 -22.76 -6.07
CA GLY A 213 6.67 -23.04 -7.45
C GLY A 213 7.58 -21.96 -8.05
N CYS A 214 7.42 -20.70 -7.59
CA CYS A 214 8.16 -19.55 -8.10
C CYS A 214 8.45 -18.53 -6.99
N ALA A 215 9.42 -17.63 -7.26
CA ALA A 215 9.75 -16.53 -6.36
C ALA A 215 8.77 -15.34 -6.51
N ARG A 216 8.05 -15.26 -7.63
CA ARG A 216 7.10 -14.20 -7.90
C ARG A 216 5.83 -14.36 -7.08
N TYR A 217 5.36 -13.27 -6.50
CA TYR A 217 4.05 -13.19 -5.87
C TYR A 217 3.38 -11.84 -6.21
N THR A 218 2.08 -11.84 -6.16
CA THR A 218 1.25 -10.67 -6.50
C THR A 218 0.46 -10.23 -5.28
N VAL A 219 0.43 -8.93 -5.01
CA VAL A 219 -0.46 -8.34 -4.00
C VAL A 219 -1.64 -7.70 -4.72
N LEU A 220 -2.84 -8.11 -4.35
CA LEU A 220 -4.10 -7.56 -4.82
C LEU A 220 -4.72 -6.74 -3.69
N ASP A 221 -4.76 -5.43 -3.87
CA ASP A 221 -5.33 -4.50 -2.90
C ASP A 221 -6.85 -4.39 -3.11
N LEU A 222 -7.60 -5.03 -2.24
CA LEU A 222 -9.06 -5.10 -2.36
C LEU A 222 -9.74 -3.77 -1.99
N TYR A 223 -9.10 -2.92 -1.21
CA TYR A 223 -9.65 -1.60 -0.86
C TYR A 223 -9.75 -0.66 -2.07
N ASN A 224 -8.79 -0.78 -3.01
CA ASN A 224 -8.73 0.04 -4.22
C ASN A 224 -9.24 -0.70 -5.46
N LEU A 225 -9.86 -1.88 -5.29
CA LEU A 225 -10.22 -2.73 -6.41
C LEU A 225 -11.33 -2.12 -7.26
N SER A 226 -10.97 -1.63 -8.45
CA SER A 226 -11.89 -1.10 -9.46
C SER A 226 -11.81 -1.89 -10.78
N ALA A 227 -11.46 -3.17 -10.67
CA ALA A 227 -11.20 -4.03 -11.83
C ALA A 227 -12.48 -4.56 -12.48
N ARG A 228 -12.43 -4.77 -13.80
CA ARG A 228 -13.45 -5.54 -14.50
C ARG A 228 -13.29 -7.04 -14.20
N SER A 229 -14.37 -7.79 -14.25
CA SER A 229 -14.32 -9.24 -14.01
C SER A 229 -13.38 -9.99 -14.98
N SER A 230 -13.23 -9.52 -16.22
CA SER A 230 -12.27 -10.05 -17.20
C SER A 230 -10.83 -9.93 -16.69
N ASP A 231 -10.49 -8.78 -16.14
CA ASP A 231 -9.13 -8.45 -15.67
C ASP A 231 -8.72 -9.31 -14.48
N ILE A 232 -9.68 -9.57 -13.60
CA ILE A 232 -9.46 -10.43 -12.42
C ILE A 232 -9.26 -11.89 -12.87
N ARG A 233 -10.05 -12.38 -13.83
CA ARG A 233 -9.87 -13.74 -14.40
C ARG A 233 -8.49 -13.91 -15.02
N GLU A 234 -8.04 -12.93 -15.78
CA GLU A 234 -6.74 -12.92 -16.41
C GLU A 234 -5.60 -12.91 -15.39
N LEU A 235 -5.73 -12.09 -14.34
CA LEU A 235 -4.77 -12.06 -13.23
C LEU A 235 -4.60 -13.46 -12.61
N PHE A 236 -5.69 -14.16 -12.31
CA PHE A 236 -5.63 -15.50 -11.73
C PHE A 236 -4.97 -16.50 -12.68
N ARG A 237 -5.25 -16.42 -13.99
CA ARG A 237 -4.59 -17.26 -14.99
C ARG A 237 -3.07 -17.05 -15.01
N VAL A 238 -2.62 -15.81 -15.01
CA VAL A 238 -1.19 -15.44 -14.99
C VAL A 238 -0.52 -15.84 -13.66
N CYS A 239 -1.27 -15.80 -12.57
CA CYS A 239 -0.77 -16.16 -11.24
C CYS A 239 -0.81 -17.67 -10.93
N SER A 240 -1.32 -18.52 -11.84
CA SER A 240 -1.26 -19.98 -11.65
C SER A 240 0.18 -20.42 -11.32
N GLY A 241 0.33 -21.21 -10.26
CA GLY A 241 1.61 -21.67 -9.70
C GLY A 241 2.39 -20.64 -8.88
N SER A 242 1.79 -19.48 -8.58
CA SER A 242 2.40 -18.45 -7.74
C SER A 242 1.55 -18.17 -6.49
N THR A 243 1.90 -17.13 -5.76
CA THR A 243 1.18 -16.67 -4.57
C THR A 243 0.43 -15.37 -4.87
N ILE A 244 -0.83 -15.27 -4.42
CA ILE A 244 -1.58 -14.02 -4.39
C ILE A 244 -1.81 -13.64 -2.92
N ILE A 245 -1.38 -12.44 -2.55
CA ILE A 245 -1.71 -11.83 -1.27
C ILE A 245 -2.94 -10.95 -1.49
N MET A 246 -4.05 -11.31 -0.86
CA MET A 246 -5.30 -10.55 -0.85
C MET A 246 -5.24 -9.54 0.28
N ASN A 247 -4.94 -8.28 -0.04
CA ASN A 247 -4.84 -7.23 0.96
C ASN A 247 -6.24 -6.68 1.29
N CYS A 248 -6.76 -7.10 2.45
CA CYS A 248 -8.02 -6.63 3.02
C CYS A 248 -7.82 -5.51 4.07
N CYS A 249 -6.56 -5.11 4.34
CA CYS A 249 -6.28 -4.02 5.28
C CYS A 249 -6.88 -2.71 4.75
N GLY A 250 -7.74 -2.07 5.57
CA GLY A 250 -8.44 -0.85 5.17
C GLY A 250 -9.86 -1.07 4.66
N LEU A 251 -10.29 -2.30 4.35
CA LEU A 251 -11.69 -2.60 4.15
C LEU A 251 -12.43 -2.40 5.48
N LYS A 252 -13.53 -1.65 5.44
CA LYS A 252 -14.38 -1.42 6.61
C LYS A 252 -15.72 -2.07 6.36
N CYS A 253 -16.18 -2.83 7.35
CA CYS A 253 -17.57 -3.26 7.40
C CYS A 253 -18.44 -2.02 7.60
N THR A 254 -19.46 -1.84 6.78
CA THR A 254 -20.38 -0.70 6.84
C THR A 254 -21.29 -0.75 8.07
N ASN A 255 -21.50 -1.94 8.65
CA ASN A 255 -22.29 -2.15 9.87
C ASN A 255 -21.48 -2.96 10.88
N SER A 256 -21.34 -2.45 12.11
CA SER A 256 -20.57 -3.07 13.19
C SER A 256 -21.06 -4.45 13.62
N ASP A 257 -22.33 -4.80 13.36
CA ASP A 257 -22.97 -6.01 13.89
C ASP A 257 -23.26 -7.08 12.81
N ASN A 258 -23.19 -6.73 11.51
CA ASN A 258 -23.40 -7.67 10.40
C ASN A 258 -22.52 -7.29 9.22
N CYS A 259 -21.25 -7.68 9.26
CA CYS A 259 -20.37 -7.59 8.10
C CYS A 259 -20.65 -8.78 7.18
N THR A 260 -21.21 -8.51 6.00
CA THR A 260 -21.28 -9.52 4.95
C THR A 260 -20.11 -9.32 4.00
N ALA A 261 -19.39 -10.38 3.68
CA ALA A 261 -18.29 -10.34 2.72
C ALA A 261 -18.76 -9.86 1.33
N ASP A 262 -20.03 -10.04 1.01
CA ASP A 262 -20.66 -9.68 -0.25
C ASP A 262 -20.67 -8.16 -0.53
N GLU A 263 -20.73 -7.34 0.52
CA GLU A 263 -20.74 -5.89 0.36
C GLU A 263 -19.34 -5.30 0.14
N THR A 264 -18.30 -6.07 0.47
CA THR A 264 -16.91 -5.57 0.49
C THR A 264 -16.00 -6.22 -0.53
N ILE A 265 -16.26 -7.48 -0.92
CA ILE A 265 -15.41 -8.26 -1.83
C ILE A 265 -16.29 -8.78 -2.98
N PRO A 266 -15.93 -8.51 -4.27
CA PRO A 266 -16.70 -9.00 -5.42
C PRO A 266 -16.84 -10.53 -5.44
N ASP A 267 -18.04 -11.05 -5.72
CA ASP A 267 -18.33 -12.50 -5.77
C ASP A 267 -17.41 -13.26 -6.73
N ILE A 268 -17.02 -12.63 -7.84
CA ILE A 268 -16.09 -13.21 -8.81
C ILE A 268 -14.78 -13.66 -8.18
N LEU A 269 -14.29 -12.96 -7.13
CA LEU A 269 -13.07 -13.37 -6.43
C LEU A 269 -13.27 -14.70 -5.69
N PHE A 270 -14.40 -14.90 -5.03
CA PHE A 270 -14.70 -16.15 -4.34
C PHE A 270 -14.80 -17.32 -5.30
N GLU A 271 -15.42 -17.12 -6.47
CA GLU A 271 -15.47 -18.13 -7.55
C GLU A 271 -14.06 -18.51 -8.01
N LEU A 272 -13.22 -17.51 -8.31
CA LEU A 272 -11.88 -17.74 -8.81
C LEU A 272 -10.96 -18.37 -7.75
N ILE A 273 -11.04 -17.94 -6.49
CA ILE A 273 -10.28 -18.55 -5.40
C ILE A 273 -10.62 -20.04 -5.28
N ASN A 274 -11.90 -20.40 -5.34
CA ASN A 274 -12.33 -21.79 -5.32
C ASN A 274 -11.86 -22.58 -6.55
N ALA A 275 -11.84 -21.95 -7.73
CA ALA A 275 -11.37 -22.60 -8.97
C ALA A 275 -9.86 -22.84 -8.94
N TYR A 276 -9.08 -21.90 -8.43
CA TYR A 276 -7.61 -21.94 -8.47
C TYR A 276 -6.94 -22.36 -7.14
N LYS A 277 -7.70 -22.80 -6.14
CA LYS A 277 -7.17 -23.16 -4.80
C LYS A 277 -6.07 -24.24 -4.79
N ASN A 278 -6.01 -25.07 -5.82
CA ASN A 278 -4.98 -26.11 -5.95
C ASN A 278 -3.73 -25.66 -6.74
N GLU A 279 -3.80 -24.49 -7.38
CA GLU A 279 -2.74 -23.97 -8.23
C GLU A 279 -2.12 -22.69 -7.67
N ILE A 280 -2.90 -21.86 -7.00
CA ILE A 280 -2.49 -20.57 -6.45
C ILE A 280 -2.52 -20.64 -4.93
N GLN A 281 -1.47 -20.18 -4.29
CA GLN A 281 -1.46 -19.96 -2.85
C GLN A 281 -2.11 -18.63 -2.52
N PHE A 282 -3.12 -18.63 -1.64
CA PHE A 282 -3.79 -17.41 -1.17
C PHE A 282 -3.35 -17.08 0.25
N ILE A 283 -2.99 -15.82 0.45
CA ILE A 283 -2.69 -15.23 1.75
C ILE A 283 -3.59 -14.01 1.91
N PHE A 284 -4.51 -14.03 2.86
CA PHE A 284 -5.34 -12.87 3.19
C PHE A 284 -4.71 -12.11 4.34
N THR A 285 -4.63 -10.81 4.19
CA THR A 285 -4.13 -9.91 5.24
C THR A 285 -5.25 -9.00 5.73
N PHE A 286 -5.45 -8.95 7.04
CA PHE A 286 -6.47 -8.16 7.72
C PHE A 286 -5.82 -7.27 8.77
N SER A 287 -6.38 -6.08 8.99
CA SER A 287 -6.05 -5.25 10.14
C SER A 287 -6.80 -5.72 11.39
N ASN A 288 -6.29 -5.35 12.56
CA ASN A 288 -6.96 -5.66 13.82
C ASN A 288 -8.22 -4.80 14.09
N ASP A 289 -8.43 -3.74 13.32
CA ASP A 289 -9.55 -2.79 13.51
C ASP A 289 -10.91 -3.31 12.98
N GLY A 290 -10.93 -4.48 12.33
CA GLY A 290 -12.13 -5.05 11.73
C GLY A 290 -12.32 -6.53 12.09
N PRO A 291 -12.86 -6.86 13.27
CA PRO A 291 -12.87 -8.24 13.78
C PRO A 291 -13.77 -9.21 13.01
N SER A 292 -14.78 -8.75 12.28
CA SER A 292 -15.77 -9.61 11.62
C SER A 292 -15.45 -10.00 10.17
N LEU A 293 -14.55 -9.30 9.50
CA LEU A 293 -14.24 -9.56 8.08
C LEU A 293 -13.53 -10.91 7.83
N PRO A 294 -12.55 -11.35 8.65
CA PRO A 294 -11.94 -12.68 8.48
C PRO A 294 -12.96 -13.82 8.55
N ASP A 295 -13.90 -13.76 9.50
CA ASP A 295 -14.91 -14.79 9.68
C ASP A 295 -15.92 -14.82 8.52
N ALA A 296 -16.32 -13.65 8.01
CA ALA A 296 -17.18 -13.54 6.83
C ALA A 296 -16.52 -14.08 5.55
N VAL A 297 -15.22 -13.85 5.36
CA VAL A 297 -14.47 -14.42 4.24
C VAL A 297 -14.34 -15.93 4.38
N GLU A 298 -14.07 -16.43 5.58
CA GLU A 298 -13.99 -17.87 5.87
C GLU A 298 -15.31 -18.58 5.60
N GLU A 299 -16.43 -18.01 6.00
CA GLU A 299 -17.76 -18.55 5.75
C GLU A 299 -18.04 -18.71 4.25
N LYS A 300 -17.69 -17.70 3.45
CA LYS A 300 -17.81 -17.75 1.98
C LYS A 300 -16.88 -18.76 1.32
N LEU A 301 -15.71 -18.99 1.89
CA LEU A 301 -14.69 -19.92 1.39
C LEU A 301 -14.67 -21.27 2.12
N GLY A 302 -15.77 -21.65 2.77
CA GLY A 302 -15.86 -22.80 3.69
C GLY A 302 -15.35 -24.16 3.18
N ALA A 303 -15.10 -24.29 1.86
CA ALA A 303 -14.44 -25.46 1.27
C ALA A 303 -12.89 -25.41 1.34
N ILE A 304 -12.30 -24.32 1.87
CA ILE A 304 -10.86 -24.08 1.93
C ILE A 304 -10.44 -23.97 3.39
N THR A 305 -9.38 -24.71 3.78
CA THR A 305 -8.80 -24.61 5.12
C THR A 305 -7.68 -23.58 5.13
N PHE A 306 -7.73 -22.65 6.07
CA PHE A 306 -6.72 -21.61 6.26
C PHE A 306 -5.93 -21.82 7.55
N VAL A 307 -4.62 -21.57 7.49
CA VAL A 307 -3.79 -21.41 8.68
C VAL A 307 -3.95 -19.98 9.17
N LYS A 308 -4.43 -19.81 10.39
CA LYS A 308 -4.69 -18.48 10.98
C LYS A 308 -3.45 -18.04 11.77
N LEU A 309 -2.96 -16.86 11.44
CA LEU A 309 -1.83 -16.19 12.07
C LEU A 309 -2.33 -14.85 12.62
N ALA A 310 -2.04 -14.57 13.89
CA ALA A 310 -2.50 -13.36 14.56
C ALA A 310 -1.43 -12.80 15.50
N ASP A 311 -1.55 -11.51 15.82
CA ASP A 311 -0.71 -10.85 16.81
C ASP A 311 -1.02 -11.35 18.22
N ASP A 312 0.02 -11.53 19.02
CA ASP A 312 -0.08 -11.72 20.45
C ASP A 312 -0.15 -10.36 21.15
N THR A 313 -0.68 -10.33 22.35
CA THR A 313 -0.64 -9.16 23.23
C THR A 313 0.27 -9.42 24.42
N VAL A 314 0.91 -8.36 24.90
CA VAL A 314 1.78 -8.41 26.10
C VAL A 314 1.38 -7.32 27.09
N GLU A 315 1.52 -7.61 28.38
CA GLU A 315 1.11 -6.72 29.47
C GLU A 315 2.31 -6.46 30.42
N ASN A 316 2.19 -5.42 31.20
CA ASN A 316 3.04 -5.14 32.37
C ASN A 316 4.56 -5.30 32.07
N GLU A 317 5.23 -6.17 32.81
CA GLU A 317 6.68 -6.39 32.66
C GLU A 317 7.07 -6.98 31.29
N ALA A 318 6.19 -7.72 30.61
CA ALA A 318 6.45 -8.23 29.27
C ALA A 318 6.46 -7.08 28.24
N ALA A 319 5.56 -6.09 28.36
CA ALA A 319 5.57 -4.89 27.54
C ALA A 319 6.84 -4.04 27.79
N HIS A 320 7.24 -3.84 29.06
CA HIS A 320 8.48 -3.18 29.40
C HIS A 320 9.72 -3.90 28.85
N LYS A 321 9.74 -5.24 28.91
CA LYS A 321 10.82 -6.05 28.33
C LYS A 321 10.92 -5.86 26.82
N TYR A 322 9.78 -5.78 26.13
CA TYR A 322 9.72 -5.51 24.71
C TYR A 322 10.28 -4.14 24.36
N LEU A 323 9.85 -3.07 25.05
CA LEU A 323 10.37 -1.71 24.85
C LEU A 323 11.87 -1.62 25.11
N ARG A 324 12.38 -2.26 26.19
CA ARG A 324 13.82 -2.33 26.47
C ARG A 324 14.60 -3.06 25.38
N LYS A 325 14.01 -4.10 24.78
CA LYS A 325 14.60 -4.82 23.64
C LYS A 325 14.65 -3.91 22.43
N LEU A 326 13.55 -3.23 22.10
CA LEU A 326 13.47 -2.29 20.98
C LEU A 326 14.51 -1.17 21.11
N CYS A 327 14.65 -0.58 22.30
CA CYS A 327 15.69 0.42 22.55
C CYS A 327 17.12 -0.10 22.28
N ARG A 328 17.40 -1.37 22.62
CA ARG A 328 18.73 -1.97 22.35
C ARG A 328 18.96 -2.20 20.86
N GLU A 329 17.94 -2.66 20.13
CA GLU A 329 18.01 -2.88 18.68
C GLU A 329 18.25 -1.56 17.93
N GLU A 330 17.66 -0.47 18.41
CA GLU A 330 17.79 0.87 17.82
C GLU A 330 18.94 1.69 18.45
N ASN A 331 19.80 1.07 19.28
CA ASN A 331 20.93 1.72 19.97
C ASN A 331 20.54 2.96 20.78
N THR A 332 19.38 2.94 21.43
CA THR A 332 18.87 4.02 22.27
C THR A 332 18.86 3.62 23.75
N SER A 333 18.94 4.61 24.64
CA SER A 333 18.85 4.37 26.08
C SER A 333 17.40 4.44 26.55
N CYS A 334 16.85 3.32 27.04
CA CYS A 334 15.53 3.29 27.63
C CYS A 334 15.48 4.08 28.95
N ASP A 335 14.60 5.06 29.06
CA ASP A 335 14.37 5.81 30.27
C ASP A 335 13.02 5.46 30.94
N LYS A 336 12.80 6.09 32.14
CA LYS A 336 11.56 5.88 32.89
C LYS A 336 10.35 6.47 32.19
N ASP A 337 10.53 7.52 31.40
CA ASP A 337 9.44 8.21 30.71
C ASP A 337 8.81 7.29 29.66
N LEU A 338 9.64 6.56 28.88
CA LEU A 338 9.13 5.56 27.92
C LEU A 338 8.33 4.45 28.62
N LEU A 339 8.88 3.89 29.72
CA LEU A 339 8.22 2.79 30.43
C LEU A 339 6.90 3.22 31.10
N SER A 340 6.81 4.48 31.52
CA SER A 340 5.59 5.04 32.13
C SER A 340 4.42 5.22 31.15
N LEU A 341 4.68 5.12 29.85
CA LEU A 341 3.60 5.15 28.83
C LEU A 341 2.75 3.88 28.86
N CYS A 342 3.28 2.77 29.37
CA CYS A 342 2.51 1.53 29.53
C CYS A 342 1.65 1.59 30.80
N ALA A 343 0.34 1.61 30.63
CA ALA A 343 -0.59 1.52 31.74
C ALA A 343 -0.58 0.09 32.35
N LYS A 344 -0.85 0.01 33.65
CA LYS A 344 -0.89 -1.27 34.36
C LYS A 344 -2.07 -2.12 33.88
N ASP A 345 -1.85 -3.42 33.75
CA ASP A 345 -2.87 -4.42 33.39
C ASP A 345 -3.59 -4.12 32.05
N THR A 346 -2.85 -3.49 31.12
CA THR A 346 -3.34 -3.18 29.78
C THR A 346 -2.58 -4.05 28.77
N PRO A 347 -3.30 -4.82 27.94
CA PRO A 347 -2.67 -5.59 26.86
C PRO A 347 -2.28 -4.67 25.70
N TYR A 348 -1.06 -4.83 25.20
CA TYR A 348 -0.50 -4.07 24.08
C TYR A 348 -0.03 -4.99 22.97
N ARG A 349 -0.30 -4.62 21.72
CA ARG A 349 0.27 -5.22 20.52
C ARG A 349 1.62 -4.59 20.17
N ALA A 350 2.36 -5.24 19.30
CA ALA A 350 3.65 -4.74 18.83
C ALA A 350 3.55 -3.35 18.18
N SER A 351 2.52 -3.10 17.38
CA SER A 351 2.27 -1.82 16.71
C SER A 351 2.08 -0.66 17.70
N GLU A 352 1.35 -0.90 18.78
CA GLU A 352 1.11 0.09 19.83
C GLU A 352 2.39 0.42 20.59
N LEU A 353 3.17 -0.61 20.98
CA LEU A 353 4.44 -0.43 21.65
C LEU A 353 5.50 0.25 20.76
N MET A 354 5.54 -0.08 19.47
CA MET A 354 6.38 0.61 18.48
C MET A 354 5.97 2.08 18.34
N GLY A 355 4.67 2.37 18.24
CA GLY A 355 4.14 3.73 18.18
C GLY A 355 4.48 4.56 19.44
N MET A 356 4.43 3.95 20.63
CA MET A 356 4.89 4.58 21.88
C MET A 356 6.39 4.90 21.84
N TYR A 357 7.20 3.95 21.36
CA TYR A 357 8.63 4.15 21.18
C TYR A 357 8.93 5.28 20.19
N ASP A 358 8.31 5.29 19.02
CA ASP A 358 8.53 6.30 17.99
C ASP A 358 8.15 7.70 18.48
N THR A 359 7.04 7.81 19.21
CA THR A 359 6.59 9.07 19.80
C THR A 359 7.58 9.57 20.85
N TRP A 360 7.99 8.69 21.76
CA TRP A 360 8.98 9.00 22.79
C TRP A 360 10.34 9.36 22.16
N TYR A 361 10.83 8.55 21.20
CA TYR A 361 12.12 8.78 20.55
C TYR A 361 12.14 10.08 19.75
N SER A 362 11.06 10.38 19.05
CA SER A 362 10.86 11.66 18.37
C SER A 362 11.00 12.85 19.36
N ASN A 363 10.50 12.67 20.58
CA ASN A 363 10.62 13.67 21.63
C ASN A 363 12.07 13.78 22.17
N VAL A 364 12.74 12.63 22.37
CA VAL A 364 14.15 12.58 22.76
C VAL A 364 15.06 13.22 21.71
N LEU A 365 14.81 12.96 20.43
CA LEU A 365 15.55 13.60 19.33
C LEU A 365 15.43 15.12 19.39
N LYS A 366 14.23 15.64 19.59
CA LYS A 366 13.95 17.09 19.62
C LYS A 366 14.48 17.78 20.88
N THR A 367 14.52 17.09 22.01
CA THR A 367 14.82 17.72 23.30
C THR A 367 16.24 17.46 23.79
N LYS A 368 16.77 16.23 23.56
CA LYS A 368 18.06 15.80 24.15
C LYS A 368 19.17 15.71 23.09
N ILE A 369 18.89 15.18 21.90
CA ILE A 369 19.93 14.89 20.90
C ILE A 369 20.18 16.11 20.00
N TYR A 370 19.11 16.76 19.55
CA TYR A 370 19.18 17.94 18.70
C TYR A 370 18.44 19.12 19.33
N PRO A 371 18.94 19.67 20.46
CA PRO A 371 18.27 20.77 21.16
C PRO A 371 18.12 22.04 20.33
N GLN A 372 18.90 22.20 19.26
CA GLN A 372 18.72 23.27 18.28
C GLN A 372 17.34 23.20 17.60
N TYR A 373 16.77 22.04 17.43
CA TYR A 373 15.41 21.87 16.89
C TYR A 373 14.31 22.16 17.92
N SER A 374 14.64 22.22 19.21
CA SER A 374 13.70 22.68 20.24
C SER A 374 13.31 24.14 20.04
N ASN A 375 14.15 24.93 19.37
CA ASN A 375 13.84 26.31 19.02
C ASN A 375 12.83 26.41 17.87
N PHE A 376 12.73 25.42 16.99
CA PHE A 376 11.66 25.35 15.98
C PHE A 376 10.30 25.11 16.64
N LYS A 377 10.23 24.24 17.65
CA LYS A 377 9.01 24.10 18.44
C LYS A 377 8.65 25.40 19.14
N LYS A 378 9.63 26.16 19.67
CA LYS A 378 9.40 27.50 20.22
C LYS A 378 8.97 28.55 19.17
N LEU A 379 9.24 28.36 17.89
CA LEU A 379 8.71 29.20 16.81
C LEU A 379 7.24 28.86 16.51
N TYR A 380 6.89 27.57 16.47
CA TYR A 380 5.49 27.13 16.38
C TYR A 380 4.73 27.38 17.70
N ASP A 381 5.36 27.03 18.86
CA ASP A 381 4.81 27.32 20.20
C ASP A 381 4.82 28.84 20.54
N ARG A 382 5.61 29.67 19.83
CA ARG A 382 5.52 31.14 19.97
C ARG A 382 4.35 31.75 19.23
N GLU A 383 3.82 31.09 18.22
CA GLU A 383 2.50 31.44 17.71
C GLU A 383 1.37 30.95 18.64
N GLU A 384 1.60 29.83 19.41
CA GLU A 384 0.67 29.33 20.43
C GLU A 384 0.87 29.97 21.82
N ALA A 385 2.07 30.43 22.19
CA ALA A 385 2.43 30.91 23.52
C ALA A 385 2.67 32.43 23.62
N LYS A 386 2.14 33.22 22.70
CA LYS A 386 1.72 34.54 23.10
C LYS A 386 0.47 34.35 23.96
N GLU A 387 0.66 34.34 25.30
CA GLU A 387 -0.38 34.79 26.22
C GLU A 387 -0.85 36.14 25.71
N ILE A 388 -1.87 36.12 24.91
CA ILE A 388 -2.51 37.34 24.41
C ILE A 388 -3.24 37.88 25.64
N LYS A 389 -2.71 38.96 26.18
CA LYS A 389 -3.37 39.75 27.22
C LYS A 389 -4.64 40.37 26.61
N GLY A 390 -5.75 39.70 26.79
CA GLY A 390 -7.06 40.11 26.31
C GLY A 390 -7.87 38.92 25.83
N SER A 391 -9.19 38.92 25.98
CA SER A 391 -10.02 37.88 25.37
C SER A 391 -9.97 38.03 23.86
N ALA A 392 -10.03 36.92 23.10
CA ALA A 392 -10.06 36.94 21.63
C ALA A 392 -11.25 37.77 21.11
N TYR A 393 -12.30 37.93 21.91
CA TYR A 393 -13.42 38.81 21.63
C TYR A 393 -13.02 40.29 21.67
N SER A 394 -12.20 40.76 22.64
CA SER A 394 -11.69 42.11 22.70
C SER A 394 -10.82 42.44 21.48
N GLU A 395 -9.96 41.50 21.07
CA GLU A 395 -9.16 41.67 19.85
C GLU A 395 -10.03 41.79 18.59
N LEU A 396 -11.14 41.03 18.50
CA LEU A 396 -12.09 41.18 17.41
C LEU A 396 -12.75 42.54 17.40
N GLN A 397 -13.08 43.09 18.57
CA GLN A 397 -13.69 44.40 18.70
C GLN A 397 -12.74 45.55 18.32
N GLU A 398 -11.44 45.40 18.53
CA GLU A 398 -10.40 46.38 18.15
C GLU A 398 -10.18 46.46 16.63
N LEU A 399 -10.59 45.45 15.85
CA LEU A 399 -10.52 45.50 14.40
C LEU A 399 -11.46 46.58 13.89
N ILE A 400 -10.93 47.54 13.12
CA ILE A 400 -11.69 48.64 12.56
C ILE A 400 -12.62 48.15 11.43
N GLY A 401 -13.88 48.54 11.48
CA GLY A 401 -14.90 48.03 10.57
C GLY A 401 -15.35 46.61 10.91
N LEU A 402 -15.81 45.85 9.92
CA LEU A 402 -16.26 44.44 10.07
C LEU A 402 -17.50 44.29 10.96
N ASP A 403 -18.36 45.30 11.08
CA ASP A 403 -19.50 45.33 11.99
C ASP A 403 -20.49 44.19 11.70
N SER A 404 -20.71 43.87 10.42
CA SER A 404 -21.53 42.72 10.01
C SER A 404 -20.94 41.38 10.47
N ALA A 405 -19.62 41.18 10.32
CA ALA A 405 -18.94 39.96 10.77
C ALA A 405 -18.94 39.83 12.30
N LYS A 406 -18.70 40.94 13.03
CA LYS A 406 -18.80 41.00 14.49
C LYS A 406 -20.19 40.59 14.98
N SER A 407 -21.25 41.16 14.37
CA SER A 407 -22.64 40.81 14.71
C SER A 407 -22.98 39.33 14.47
N VAL A 408 -22.49 38.74 13.38
CA VAL A 408 -22.71 37.31 13.10
C VAL A 408 -22.01 36.43 14.15
N ILE A 409 -20.77 36.77 14.51
CA ILE A 409 -20.01 36.05 15.53
C ILE A 409 -20.69 36.16 16.90
N GLU A 410 -21.17 37.33 17.29
CA GLU A 410 -21.92 37.53 18.53
C GLU A 410 -23.20 36.68 18.59
N LYS A 411 -23.94 36.62 17.50
CA LYS A 411 -25.13 35.77 17.39
C LYS A 411 -24.78 34.30 17.52
N ALA A 412 -23.70 33.83 16.86
CA ALA A 412 -23.23 32.44 16.95
C ALA A 412 -22.84 32.06 18.38
N ILE A 413 -22.13 32.92 19.11
CA ILE A 413 -21.75 32.70 20.50
C ILE A 413 -22.99 32.66 21.40
N THR A 414 -23.89 33.62 21.23
CA THR A 414 -25.13 33.70 22.03
C THR A 414 -25.99 32.45 21.82
N TYR A 415 -26.11 32.01 20.57
CA TYR A 415 -26.83 30.80 20.22
C TYR A 415 -26.20 29.54 20.86
N SER A 416 -24.89 29.40 20.79
CA SER A 416 -24.18 28.28 21.40
C SER A 416 -24.32 28.23 22.94
N LYS A 417 -24.29 29.41 23.59
CA LYS A 417 -24.54 29.51 25.04
C LYS A 417 -25.97 29.11 25.40
N ALA A 418 -26.96 29.54 24.60
CA ALA A 418 -28.36 29.18 24.80
C ALA A 418 -28.56 27.67 24.64
N GLN A 419 -27.97 27.04 23.61
CA GLN A 419 -28.03 25.59 23.43
C GLN A 419 -27.46 24.82 24.61
N LYS A 420 -26.31 25.24 25.15
CA LYS A 420 -25.71 24.61 26.32
C LYS A 420 -26.62 24.67 27.54
N ILE A 421 -27.30 25.81 27.76
CA ILE A 421 -28.28 25.95 28.84
C ILE A 421 -29.50 25.02 28.64
N PHE A 422 -29.94 24.82 27.40
CA PHE A 422 -31.04 23.90 27.08
C PHE A 422 -30.62 22.42 27.28
N ALA A 423 -29.39 22.05 26.87
CA ALA A 423 -28.84 20.72 27.10
C ALA A 423 -28.73 20.40 28.59
N ASP A 424 -28.21 21.33 29.40
CA ASP A 424 -28.09 21.19 30.86
C ASP A 424 -29.49 21.02 31.55
N LYS A 425 -30.55 21.49 30.89
CA LYS A 425 -31.95 21.31 31.35
C LYS A 425 -32.64 20.07 30.77
N GLY A 426 -31.91 19.20 30.07
CA GLY A 426 -32.45 17.95 29.52
C GLY A 426 -33.39 18.12 28.32
N MET A 427 -33.42 19.28 27.67
CA MET A 427 -34.19 19.51 26.45
C MET A 427 -33.45 18.92 25.25
N LYS A 428 -34.20 18.33 24.27
CA LYS A 428 -33.57 17.81 23.04
C LYS A 428 -32.79 18.89 22.31
N GLU A 429 -31.51 18.66 22.09
CA GLU A 429 -30.67 19.52 21.27
C GLU A 429 -31.19 19.55 19.83
N SER A 430 -31.53 20.72 19.36
CA SER A 430 -31.63 20.99 17.92
C SER A 430 -30.27 21.40 17.42
N ARG A 431 -29.48 20.44 16.93
CA ARG A 431 -28.11 20.70 16.45
C ARG A 431 -28.17 21.42 15.11
N THR A 432 -27.82 22.70 15.14
CA THR A 432 -27.73 23.52 13.94
C THR A 432 -26.28 23.52 13.45
N ALA A 433 -26.09 23.28 12.16
CA ALA A 433 -24.77 23.32 11.53
C ALA A 433 -24.14 24.71 11.72
N MET A 434 -22.89 24.74 12.20
CA MET A 434 -22.15 25.98 12.46
C MET A 434 -21.17 26.33 11.31
N HIS A 435 -21.45 25.88 10.10
CA HIS A 435 -20.62 26.19 8.93
C HIS A 435 -20.84 27.65 8.48
N MET A 436 -19.75 28.31 8.08
CA MET A 436 -19.74 29.71 7.70
C MET A 436 -18.99 29.91 6.39
N VAL A 437 -19.40 30.91 5.62
CA VAL A 437 -18.72 31.37 4.41
C VAL A 437 -18.20 32.77 4.63
N PHE A 438 -16.89 32.98 4.49
CA PHE A 438 -16.23 34.26 4.58
C PHE A 438 -16.06 34.83 3.17
N THR A 439 -16.77 35.92 2.85
CA THR A 439 -16.66 36.60 1.56
C THR A 439 -16.00 37.96 1.71
N GLY A 440 -15.23 38.39 0.73
CA GLY A 440 -14.57 39.69 0.73
C GLY A 440 -13.32 39.72 -0.16
N ASN A 441 -12.85 40.91 -0.49
CA ASN A 441 -11.67 41.14 -1.32
C ASN A 441 -10.38 40.61 -0.67
N PRO A 442 -9.31 40.33 -1.42
CA PRO A 442 -8.00 40.04 -0.86
C PRO A 442 -7.56 41.10 0.16
N GLY A 443 -6.97 40.70 1.27
CA GLY A 443 -6.49 41.61 2.31
C GLY A 443 -7.56 42.12 3.31
N THR A 444 -8.82 41.67 3.25
CA THR A 444 -9.88 42.08 4.17
C THR A 444 -9.92 41.29 5.49
N ALA A 445 -8.80 40.77 5.94
CA ALA A 445 -8.62 40.03 7.22
C ALA A 445 -9.50 38.79 7.43
N LYS A 446 -9.96 38.13 6.34
CA LYS A 446 -10.81 36.92 6.45
C LYS A 446 -10.23 35.84 7.33
N THR A 447 -8.96 35.46 7.10
CA THR A 447 -8.25 34.42 7.88
C THR A 447 -8.01 34.87 9.33
N THR A 448 -7.72 36.15 9.56
CA THR A 448 -7.56 36.72 10.90
C THR A 448 -8.87 36.62 11.70
N VAL A 449 -9.98 36.97 11.09
CA VAL A 449 -11.31 36.87 11.71
C VAL A 449 -11.68 35.42 11.99
N ALA A 450 -11.39 34.48 11.07
CA ALA A 450 -11.63 33.06 11.28
C ALA A 450 -10.80 32.50 12.46
N ARG A 451 -9.55 32.95 12.60
CA ARG A 451 -8.66 32.55 13.70
C ARG A 451 -9.16 33.09 15.05
N LEU A 452 -9.58 34.36 15.08
CA LEU A 452 -10.17 34.93 16.30
C LEU A 452 -11.47 34.21 16.64
N PHE A 453 -12.29 33.88 15.66
CA PHE A 453 -13.54 33.16 15.87
C PHE A 453 -13.29 31.77 16.47
N ALA A 454 -12.32 30.99 15.98
CA ALA A 454 -11.95 29.69 16.55
C ALA A 454 -11.54 29.80 18.03
N ARG A 455 -10.74 30.84 18.37
CA ARG A 455 -10.34 31.12 19.76
C ARG A 455 -11.52 31.53 20.63
N ILE A 456 -12.43 32.36 20.12
CA ILE A 456 -13.65 32.77 20.84
C ILE A 456 -14.52 31.55 21.13
N LEU A 457 -14.70 30.64 20.19
CA LEU A 457 -15.48 29.41 20.39
C LEU A 457 -14.85 28.50 21.48
N LYS A 458 -13.51 28.42 21.54
CA LYS A 458 -12.80 27.72 22.61
C LYS A 458 -13.01 28.39 23.97
N GLU A 459 -12.82 29.71 24.06
CA GLU A 459 -13.01 30.48 25.30
C GLU A 459 -14.43 30.35 25.86
N ASN A 460 -15.41 30.16 24.98
CA ASN A 460 -16.81 29.94 25.36
C ASN A 460 -17.19 28.47 25.54
N GLY A 461 -16.22 27.54 25.45
CA GLY A 461 -16.43 26.11 25.69
C GLY A 461 -17.26 25.40 24.61
N VAL A 462 -17.35 25.98 23.40
CA VAL A 462 -18.03 25.40 22.24
C VAL A 462 -17.13 24.38 21.55
N LEU A 463 -15.85 24.69 21.40
CA LEU A 463 -14.84 23.81 20.82
C LEU A 463 -13.87 23.31 21.91
N SER A 464 -13.46 22.05 21.78
CA SER A 464 -12.54 21.43 22.75
C SER A 464 -11.09 21.89 22.59
N LYS A 465 -10.63 22.10 21.34
CA LYS A 465 -9.27 22.54 21.00
C LYS A 465 -9.22 24.01 20.62
N GLY A 466 -10.06 24.43 19.70
CA GLY A 466 -10.20 25.82 19.24
C GLY A 466 -9.05 26.31 18.37
N ASP A 467 -8.36 25.43 17.69
CA ASP A 467 -7.33 25.75 16.72
C ASP A 467 -7.96 26.09 15.37
N LEU A 468 -7.26 26.84 14.53
CA LEU A 468 -7.60 27.02 13.13
C LEU A 468 -6.73 26.10 12.27
N ILE A 469 -7.33 25.11 11.62
CA ILE A 469 -6.66 24.24 10.66
C ILE A 469 -6.91 24.83 9.27
N GLU A 470 -5.87 25.45 8.73
CA GLU A 470 -5.94 26.07 7.39
C GLU A 470 -5.57 25.02 6.33
N CYS A 471 -6.33 24.99 5.23
CA CYS A 471 -6.03 24.14 4.08
C CYS A 471 -6.48 24.82 2.79
N GLY A 472 -5.80 24.50 1.69
CA GLY A 472 -6.13 24.93 0.35
C GLY A 472 -6.41 23.76 -0.60
N ARG A 473 -6.60 24.06 -1.89
CA ARG A 473 -6.80 23.04 -2.93
C ARG A 473 -5.72 21.95 -2.91
N SER A 474 -4.45 22.31 -2.72
CA SER A 474 -3.32 21.37 -2.70
C SER A 474 -3.37 20.33 -1.57
N ASP A 475 -4.05 20.69 -0.47
CA ASP A 475 -4.19 19.84 0.71
C ASP A 475 -5.41 18.92 0.63
N LEU A 476 -6.39 19.29 -0.19
CA LEU A 476 -7.67 18.59 -0.34
C LEU A 476 -7.71 17.72 -1.58
N VAL A 477 -7.04 18.12 -2.67
CA VAL A 477 -7.04 17.38 -3.93
C VAL A 477 -5.86 16.44 -4.01
N GLY A 478 -6.15 15.16 -4.17
CA GLY A 478 -5.14 14.11 -4.32
C GLY A 478 -4.45 14.15 -5.68
N LYS A 479 -3.20 13.70 -5.74
CA LYS A 479 -2.44 13.56 -7.00
C LYS A 479 -2.92 12.39 -7.86
N TYR A 480 -3.67 11.46 -7.29
CA TYR A 480 -4.15 10.24 -7.93
C TYR A 480 -5.65 10.08 -7.73
N VAL A 481 -6.29 9.33 -8.63
CA VAL A 481 -7.73 9.00 -8.56
C VAL A 481 -8.05 8.33 -7.22
N GLY A 482 -9.13 8.76 -6.55
CA GLY A 482 -9.56 8.21 -5.25
C GLY A 482 -8.81 8.72 -4.02
N TRP A 483 -7.71 9.48 -4.19
CA TRP A 483 -6.97 10.04 -3.06
C TRP A 483 -7.59 11.32 -2.50
N THR A 484 -8.36 12.02 -3.32
CA THR A 484 -9.05 13.26 -2.93
C THR A 484 -9.99 13.02 -1.75
N ALA A 485 -10.85 12.01 -1.83
CA ALA A 485 -11.77 11.67 -0.75
C ALA A 485 -11.04 11.31 0.55
N VAL A 486 -9.92 10.60 0.46
CA VAL A 486 -9.09 10.23 1.62
C VAL A 486 -8.44 11.46 2.25
N GLN A 487 -7.90 12.37 1.45
CA GLN A 487 -7.29 13.60 1.96
C GLN A 487 -8.31 14.48 2.66
N VAL A 488 -9.48 14.69 2.06
CA VAL A 488 -10.57 15.45 2.67
C VAL A 488 -10.97 14.84 4.02
N LYS A 489 -11.21 13.52 4.09
CA LYS A 489 -11.55 12.83 5.35
C LYS A 489 -10.46 12.98 6.42
N ASN A 490 -9.20 12.90 6.03
CA ASN A 490 -8.08 13.08 6.95
C ASN A 490 -8.02 14.52 7.48
N MET A 491 -8.32 15.52 6.66
CA MET A 491 -8.38 16.91 7.10
C MET A 491 -9.54 17.14 8.08
N PHE A 492 -10.72 16.60 7.84
CA PHE A 492 -11.82 16.64 8.79
C PHE A 492 -11.48 15.93 10.11
N LYS A 493 -10.86 14.76 10.05
CA LYS A 493 -10.38 14.03 11.24
C LYS A 493 -9.37 14.84 12.04
N LYS A 494 -8.41 15.51 11.36
CA LYS A 494 -7.40 16.36 11.98
C LYS A 494 -8.04 17.59 12.64
N ALA A 495 -9.07 18.17 12.01
CA ALA A 495 -9.76 19.36 12.49
C ALA A 495 -10.79 19.08 13.61
N LYS A 496 -11.02 17.84 13.99
CA LYS A 496 -12.02 17.49 15.01
C LYS A 496 -11.76 18.21 16.33
N GLY A 497 -12.79 18.95 16.81
CA GLY A 497 -12.70 19.83 17.99
C GLY A 497 -12.07 21.20 17.73
N SER A 498 -11.81 21.53 16.47
CA SER A 498 -11.21 22.78 15.98
C SER A 498 -12.04 23.37 14.83
N VAL A 499 -11.55 24.41 14.18
CA VAL A 499 -12.16 24.98 12.96
C VAL A 499 -11.31 24.57 11.76
N LEU A 500 -11.93 23.94 10.76
CA LEU A 500 -11.33 23.73 9.45
C LEU A 500 -11.63 24.94 8.55
N PHE A 501 -10.59 25.67 8.15
CA PHE A 501 -10.68 26.82 7.26
C PHE A 501 -10.16 26.44 5.88
N ILE A 502 -11.05 26.44 4.90
CA ILE A 502 -10.69 26.17 3.50
C ILE A 502 -10.46 27.53 2.83
N ASP A 503 -9.19 27.86 2.60
CA ASP A 503 -8.85 29.11 1.91
C ASP A 503 -9.00 28.94 0.40
N GLU A 504 -9.40 30.03 -0.26
CA GLU A 504 -9.65 30.05 -1.71
C GLU A 504 -10.54 28.88 -2.20
N ALA A 505 -11.61 28.58 -1.45
CA ALA A 505 -12.50 27.45 -1.74
C ALA A 505 -13.04 27.45 -3.19
N TYR A 506 -13.13 28.62 -3.83
CA TYR A 506 -13.49 28.74 -5.25
C TYR A 506 -12.50 28.02 -6.18
N SER A 507 -11.26 27.84 -5.76
CA SER A 507 -10.24 27.10 -6.53
C SER A 507 -10.56 25.61 -6.70
N LEU A 508 -11.48 25.06 -5.90
CA LEU A 508 -11.98 23.69 -6.04
C LEU A 508 -12.99 23.56 -7.18
N CYS A 509 -13.64 24.67 -7.59
CA CYS A 509 -14.59 24.68 -8.69
C CYS A 509 -13.83 24.74 -10.01
N ASP A 510 -13.92 23.70 -10.82
CA ASP A 510 -13.36 23.64 -12.17
C ASP A 510 -14.52 23.63 -13.19
N ASP A 511 -14.35 24.33 -14.31
CA ASP A 511 -15.38 24.40 -15.38
C ASP A 511 -15.62 23.06 -16.11
N ARG A 512 -14.86 22.02 -15.74
CA ARG A 512 -14.98 20.66 -16.31
C ARG A 512 -15.67 19.75 -15.31
N SER A 513 -16.88 19.31 -15.62
CA SER A 513 -17.60 18.31 -14.83
C SER A 513 -16.79 17.00 -14.69
N GLY A 514 -16.67 16.47 -13.48
CA GLY A 514 -15.92 15.26 -13.17
C GLY A 514 -14.45 15.50 -12.81
N SER A 515 -14.09 16.74 -12.46
CA SER A 515 -12.74 17.07 -11.99
C SER A 515 -12.47 16.54 -10.57
N TYR A 516 -11.20 16.43 -10.20
CA TYR A 516 -10.81 16.12 -8.81
C TYR A 516 -11.31 17.15 -7.79
N GLY A 517 -11.61 18.37 -8.24
CA GLY A 517 -12.24 19.41 -7.43
C GLY A 517 -13.68 19.05 -7.08
N ASP A 518 -14.46 18.53 -8.02
CA ASP A 518 -15.84 18.08 -7.78
C ASP A 518 -15.88 16.93 -6.76
N GLU A 519 -14.94 15.98 -6.84
CA GLU A 519 -14.79 14.91 -5.87
C GLU A 519 -14.50 15.45 -4.46
N ALA A 520 -13.62 16.47 -4.37
CA ALA A 520 -13.33 17.14 -3.11
C ALA A 520 -14.58 17.82 -2.53
N ILE A 521 -15.31 18.57 -3.34
CA ILE A 521 -16.53 19.28 -2.91
C ILE A 521 -17.59 18.28 -2.41
N ASN A 522 -17.86 17.22 -3.17
CA ASN A 522 -18.84 16.20 -2.79
C ASN A 522 -18.46 15.53 -1.47
N THR A 523 -17.17 15.23 -1.28
CA THR A 523 -16.67 14.64 -0.03
C THR A 523 -16.74 15.63 1.13
N ILE A 524 -16.43 16.92 0.90
CA ILE A 524 -16.58 17.96 1.92
C ILE A 524 -18.02 18.06 2.39
N VAL A 525 -18.99 18.11 1.46
CA VAL A 525 -20.42 18.17 1.80
C VAL A 525 -20.83 16.96 2.64
N GLN A 526 -20.38 15.77 2.27
CA GLN A 526 -20.64 14.53 3.02
C GLN A 526 -20.04 14.58 4.44
N GLU A 527 -18.79 15.03 4.56
CA GLU A 527 -18.12 15.13 5.87
C GLU A 527 -18.71 16.25 6.74
N MET A 528 -19.19 17.33 6.15
CA MET A 528 -19.93 18.39 6.88
C MET A 528 -21.24 17.85 7.46
N GLU A 529 -21.93 16.95 6.77
CA GLU A 529 -23.12 16.30 7.29
C GLU A 529 -22.81 15.28 8.39
N ASN A 530 -21.76 14.46 8.20
CA ASN A 530 -21.33 13.44 9.13
C ASN A 530 -20.76 14.00 10.43
N ASN A 531 -20.20 15.21 10.40
CA ASN A 531 -19.51 15.87 11.52
C ASN A 531 -20.22 17.18 11.91
N ARG A 532 -21.55 17.17 12.02
CA ARG A 532 -22.34 18.35 12.43
C ARG A 532 -22.06 18.79 13.86
N ASP A 533 -21.50 17.89 14.68
CA ASP A 533 -21.17 18.09 16.10
C ASP A 533 -19.73 18.64 16.21
#